data_fbbb0e37aae1b740c6e4ccf8ed2180d6
#
_entry.id   fbbb0e37aae1b740c6e4ccf8ed2180d6
#
_cell.length_a   1.000
_cell.length_b   1.000
_cell.length_c   1.000
_cell.angle_alpha   90.00
_cell.angle_beta   90.00
_cell.angle_gamma   90.00
#
_symmetry.space_group_name_H-M   'P 1'
#
loop_
_entity.id
_entity.type
_entity.pdbx_description
1 polymer ?
#
loop_
_entity_poly.entity_id
_entity_poly.type
_entity_poly.pdbx_seq_one_letter_code
_entity_poly.pdbx_strand_id
1 'polypeptide(L)'
;DRVLIEVNPRFCEMLGFKRAELIGKSAEIIHISQETFKEFGEKAFDQVRKQEAVNLEWPFQTKTGRTIWFRIAGDPVMGQEEVLWTVVDITERVEAQNKIEELASKLSKYLSPQVYSSIFSGEKNVQIEANRKKLTVFFSDIKDFTELTDRLEPEVLSSLLNSYLNEMS
;
A
#
# COMPACT_ATOMS: atom_id res chain seq x y z
N ASP A 1 26.70 9.67 -11.77
CA ASP A 1 25.83 8.87 -12.65
C ASP A 1 25.62 7.51 -12.02
N ARG A 2 24.34 7.11 -11.84
CA ARG A 2 23.97 5.81 -11.25
C ARG A 2 23.87 4.77 -12.35
N VAL A 3 25.02 4.19 -12.72
CA VAL A 3 25.14 3.21 -13.80
C VAL A 3 25.22 1.81 -13.24
N LEU A 4 24.52 0.86 -13.85
CA LEU A 4 24.59 -0.56 -13.51
C LEU A 4 25.88 -1.15 -14.07
N ILE A 5 26.84 -1.45 -13.21
CA ILE A 5 28.15 -1.98 -13.60
C ILE A 5 28.09 -3.49 -13.75
N GLU A 6 27.46 -4.17 -12.80
CA GLU A 6 27.33 -5.61 -12.77
C GLU A 6 25.95 -6.02 -12.25
N VAL A 7 25.40 -7.10 -12.81
CA VAL A 7 24.13 -7.69 -12.37
C VAL A 7 24.21 -9.20 -12.45
N ASN A 8 23.64 -9.88 -11.46
CA ASN A 8 23.60 -11.35 -11.49
C ASN A 8 22.41 -11.87 -12.33
N PRO A 9 22.42 -13.13 -12.75
CA PRO A 9 21.34 -13.71 -13.57
C PRO A 9 19.98 -13.62 -12.90
N ARG A 10 19.90 -13.79 -11.58
CA ARG A 10 18.63 -13.74 -10.84
C ARG A 10 17.97 -12.37 -10.89
N PHE A 11 18.76 -11.32 -10.79
CA PHE A 11 18.25 -9.95 -10.94
C PHE A 11 17.69 -9.70 -12.35
N CYS A 12 18.36 -10.19 -13.37
CA CYS A 12 17.87 -10.10 -14.75
C CYS A 12 16.55 -10.85 -14.93
N GLU A 13 16.42 -12.05 -14.36
CA GLU A 13 15.19 -12.85 -14.42
C GLU A 13 14.02 -12.12 -13.75
N MET A 14 14.21 -11.61 -12.53
CA MET A 14 13.17 -10.90 -11.78
C MET A 14 12.65 -9.68 -12.53
N LEU A 15 13.54 -8.93 -13.17
CA LEU A 15 13.16 -7.72 -13.92
C LEU A 15 12.78 -7.98 -15.38
N GLY A 16 13.09 -9.18 -15.92
CA GLY A 16 12.80 -9.53 -17.31
C GLY A 16 13.72 -8.88 -18.35
N PHE A 17 14.87 -8.36 -17.92
CA PHE A 17 15.88 -7.78 -18.81
C PHE A 17 17.01 -8.78 -19.10
N LYS A 18 17.60 -8.69 -20.28
CA LYS A 18 18.87 -9.37 -20.54
C LYS A 18 20.01 -8.55 -19.91
N ARG A 19 21.06 -9.24 -19.43
CA ARG A 19 22.24 -8.60 -18.83
C ARG A 19 22.81 -7.47 -19.69
N ALA A 20 22.92 -7.68 -21.00
CA ALA A 20 23.44 -6.69 -21.94
C ALA A 20 22.53 -5.44 -22.07
N GLU A 21 21.30 -5.51 -21.65
CA GLU A 21 20.36 -4.36 -21.66
C GLU A 21 20.51 -3.48 -20.41
N LEU A 22 21.11 -4.03 -19.33
CA LEU A 22 21.27 -3.35 -18.05
C LEU A 22 22.69 -2.79 -17.86
N ILE A 23 23.72 -3.57 -18.21
CA ILE A 23 25.11 -3.19 -17.99
C ILE A 23 25.45 -1.90 -18.77
N GLY A 24 26.09 -0.95 -18.08
CA GLY A 24 26.49 0.35 -18.63
C GLY A 24 25.32 1.32 -18.83
N LYS A 25 24.10 0.94 -18.42
CA LYS A 25 22.93 1.82 -18.48
C LYS A 25 22.66 2.50 -17.16
N SER A 26 22.00 3.65 -17.21
CA SER A 26 21.46 4.30 -16.01
C SER A 26 20.47 3.37 -15.31
N ALA A 27 20.54 3.29 -13.98
CA ALA A 27 19.58 2.56 -13.20
C ALA A 27 18.14 3.13 -13.30
N GLU A 28 17.96 4.29 -13.92
CA GLU A 28 16.65 4.86 -14.21
C GLU A 28 15.74 3.90 -15.00
N ILE A 29 16.32 3.05 -15.87
CA ILE A 29 15.58 2.08 -16.69
C ILE A 29 14.74 1.08 -15.89
N ILE A 30 15.09 0.82 -14.62
CA ILE A 30 14.37 -0.09 -13.73
C ILE A 30 13.47 0.65 -12.74
N HIS A 31 13.39 1.97 -12.77
CA HIS A 31 12.50 2.76 -11.93
C HIS A 31 11.17 3.05 -12.63
N ILE A 32 10.11 3.22 -11.85
CA ILE A 32 8.76 3.49 -12.37
C ILE A 32 8.67 4.83 -13.06
N SER A 33 9.39 5.85 -12.54
CA SER A 33 9.45 7.19 -13.11
C SER A 33 10.76 7.87 -12.74
N GLN A 34 11.02 9.02 -13.37
CA GLN A 34 12.18 9.85 -13.04
C GLN A 34 12.13 10.39 -11.61
N GLU A 35 10.94 10.67 -11.10
CA GLU A 35 10.73 11.09 -9.70
C GLU A 35 11.17 9.99 -8.75
N THR A 36 10.69 8.75 -8.94
CA THR A 36 11.06 7.61 -8.08
C THR A 36 12.56 7.31 -8.15
N PHE A 37 13.20 7.52 -9.32
CA PHE A 37 14.65 7.41 -9.47
C PHE A 37 15.41 8.47 -8.68
N LYS A 38 14.93 9.72 -8.65
CA LYS A 38 15.52 10.81 -7.85
C LYS A 38 15.36 10.55 -6.37
N GLU A 39 14.13 10.27 -5.92
CA GLU A 39 13.83 10.00 -4.52
C GLU A 39 14.62 8.82 -3.95
N PHE A 40 14.75 7.73 -4.73
CA PHE A 40 15.62 6.62 -4.36
C PHE A 40 17.06 7.08 -4.18
N GLY A 41 17.53 7.92 -5.10
CA GLY A 41 18.87 8.48 -5.03
C GLY A 41 19.12 9.30 -3.77
N GLU A 42 18.21 10.19 -3.43
CA GLU A 42 18.30 11.01 -2.23
C GLU A 42 18.30 10.14 -0.97
N LYS A 43 17.37 9.20 -0.86
CA LYS A 43 17.24 8.33 0.32
C LYS A 43 18.43 7.36 0.47
N ALA A 44 18.83 6.69 -0.62
CA ALA A 44 19.82 5.63 -0.56
C ALA A 44 21.27 6.16 -0.54
N PHE A 45 21.60 7.09 -1.43
CA PHE A 45 22.98 7.55 -1.54
C PHE A 45 23.40 8.53 -0.45
N ASP A 46 22.45 9.22 0.21
CA ASP A 46 22.78 10.02 1.40
C ASP A 46 23.21 9.13 2.57
N GLN A 47 22.61 7.96 2.74
CA GLN A 47 23.03 6.97 3.74
C GLN A 47 24.39 6.37 3.39
N VAL A 48 24.58 5.96 2.12
CA VAL A 48 25.86 5.44 1.64
C VAL A 48 27.00 6.45 1.86
N ARG A 49 26.78 7.74 1.56
CA ARG A 49 27.80 8.77 1.79
C ARG A 49 28.17 8.94 3.26
N LYS A 50 27.24 8.69 4.16
CA LYS A 50 27.47 8.70 5.62
C LYS A 50 28.04 7.39 6.14
N GLN A 51 28.33 6.42 5.26
CA GLN A 51 28.76 5.05 5.61
C GLN A 51 27.74 4.33 6.49
N GLU A 52 26.46 4.70 6.37
CA GLU A 52 25.35 4.03 7.03
C GLU A 52 24.82 2.92 6.14
N ALA A 53 24.36 1.83 6.77
CA ALA A 53 23.72 0.73 6.04
C ALA A 53 22.39 1.19 5.44
N VAL A 54 22.24 1.02 4.14
CA VAL A 54 20.96 1.26 3.45
C VAL A 54 20.06 0.04 3.63
N ASN A 55 18.83 0.27 4.06
CA ASN A 55 17.81 -0.78 4.09
C ASN A 55 16.46 -0.14 3.75
N LEU A 56 16.02 -0.34 2.51
CA LEU A 56 14.83 0.29 1.97
C LEU A 56 13.93 -0.76 1.31
N GLU A 57 12.62 -0.55 1.38
CA GLU A 57 11.64 -1.23 0.53
C GLU A 57 11.23 -0.26 -0.57
N TRP A 58 11.45 -0.64 -1.82
CA TRP A 58 11.28 0.26 -2.96
C TRP A 58 10.63 -0.42 -4.15
N PRO A 59 9.69 0.25 -4.84
CA PRO A 59 9.10 -0.28 -6.06
C PRO A 59 9.99 0.00 -7.28
N PHE A 60 10.14 -1.03 -8.10
CA PHE A 60 10.79 -0.98 -9.40
C PHE A 60 9.84 -1.39 -10.51
N GLN A 61 10.26 -1.18 -11.75
CA GLN A 61 9.51 -1.60 -12.92
C GLN A 61 10.26 -2.69 -13.67
N THR A 62 9.56 -3.77 -14.01
CA THR A 62 10.06 -4.79 -14.92
C THR A 62 10.04 -4.28 -16.36
N LYS A 63 10.71 -4.98 -17.27
CA LYS A 63 10.71 -4.68 -18.71
C LYS A 63 9.31 -4.64 -19.32
N THR A 64 8.37 -5.39 -18.77
CA THR A 64 6.96 -5.44 -19.23
C THR A 64 6.08 -4.35 -18.61
N GLY A 65 6.65 -3.47 -17.78
CA GLY A 65 5.91 -2.42 -17.09
C GLY A 65 5.23 -2.85 -15.79
N ARG A 66 5.39 -4.13 -15.35
CA ARG A 66 4.86 -4.58 -14.05
C ARG A 66 5.69 -3.99 -12.92
N THR A 67 5.03 -3.54 -11.85
CA THR A 67 5.70 -3.14 -10.61
C THR A 67 6.16 -4.38 -9.84
N ILE A 68 7.39 -4.36 -9.36
CA ILE A 68 7.99 -5.34 -8.46
C ILE A 68 8.57 -4.61 -7.25
N TRP A 69 8.34 -5.14 -6.06
CA TRP A 69 8.84 -4.56 -4.82
C TRP A 69 10.08 -5.29 -4.34
N PHE A 70 11.14 -4.54 -4.13
CA PHE A 70 12.37 -5.07 -3.55
C PHE A 70 12.63 -4.49 -2.17
N ARG A 71 13.05 -5.36 -1.24
CA ARG A 71 13.83 -4.94 -0.10
C ARG A 71 15.27 -4.88 -0.55
N ILE A 72 15.92 -3.74 -0.31
CA ILE A 72 17.23 -3.41 -0.83
C ILE A 72 18.16 -3.11 0.33
N ALA A 73 19.30 -3.74 0.36
CA ALA A 73 20.43 -3.36 1.21
C ALA A 73 21.59 -2.91 0.34
N GLY A 74 22.24 -1.81 0.70
CA GLY A 74 23.37 -1.23 -0.02
C GLY A 74 24.60 -1.11 0.86
N ASP A 75 25.71 -1.70 0.41
CA ASP A 75 27.01 -1.65 1.08
C ASP A 75 28.05 -1.00 0.17
N PRO A 76 28.74 0.06 0.61
CA PRO A 76 29.82 0.67 -0.16
C PRO A 76 30.99 -0.31 -0.30
N VAL A 77 31.56 -0.40 -1.50
CA VAL A 77 32.73 -1.24 -1.76
C VAL A 77 33.99 -0.45 -1.34
N MET A 78 34.77 -1.03 -0.40
CA MET A 78 35.95 -0.35 0.11
C MET A 78 36.95 0.00 -0.99
N GLY A 79 37.33 1.28 -1.03
CA GLY A 79 38.31 1.79 -1.99
C GLY A 79 37.78 2.03 -3.40
N GLN A 80 36.49 1.94 -3.62
CA GLN A 80 35.83 2.21 -4.90
C GLN A 80 34.63 3.15 -4.71
N GLU A 81 34.22 3.85 -5.76
CA GLU A 81 32.98 4.65 -5.78
C GLU A 81 31.74 3.82 -6.11
N GLU A 82 31.81 2.54 -5.80
CA GLU A 82 30.79 1.54 -6.13
C GLU A 82 30.00 1.14 -4.89
N VAL A 83 28.74 0.74 -5.10
CA VAL A 83 27.87 0.22 -4.05
C VAL A 83 27.36 -1.14 -4.47
N LEU A 84 27.56 -2.13 -3.61
CA LEU A 84 26.97 -3.44 -3.76
C LEU A 84 25.53 -3.44 -3.25
N TRP A 85 24.59 -3.76 -4.13
CA TRP A 85 23.18 -3.83 -3.78
C TRP A 85 22.72 -5.28 -3.66
N THR A 86 22.20 -5.62 -2.50
CA THR A 86 21.46 -6.88 -2.29
C THR A 86 19.97 -6.59 -2.39
N VAL A 87 19.28 -7.38 -3.20
CA VAL A 87 17.83 -7.22 -3.40
C VAL A 87 17.07 -8.50 -3.10
N VAL A 88 15.95 -8.38 -2.42
CA VAL A 88 15.03 -9.47 -2.12
C VAL A 88 13.65 -9.08 -2.65
N ASP A 89 13.06 -9.94 -3.47
CA ASP A 89 11.69 -9.75 -3.95
C ASP A 89 10.71 -9.94 -2.78
N ILE A 90 9.94 -8.90 -2.51
CA ILE A 90 8.90 -8.86 -1.47
C ILE A 90 7.53 -8.54 -2.06
N THR A 91 7.38 -8.70 -3.38
CA THR A 91 6.14 -8.32 -4.09
C THR A 91 4.92 -9.04 -3.53
N GLU A 92 5.01 -10.36 -3.37
CA GLU A 92 3.90 -11.15 -2.81
C GLU A 92 3.51 -10.70 -1.41
N ARG A 93 4.49 -10.34 -0.57
CA ARG A 93 4.24 -9.82 0.78
C ARG A 93 3.52 -8.48 0.74
N VAL A 94 3.98 -7.55 -0.11
CA VAL A 94 3.36 -6.22 -0.24
C VAL A 94 1.96 -6.33 -0.84
N GLU A 95 1.77 -7.15 -1.87
CA GLU A 95 0.46 -7.40 -2.48
C GLU A 95 -0.53 -8.00 -1.48
N ALA A 96 -0.09 -8.98 -0.67
CA ALA A 96 -0.92 -9.58 0.38
C ALA A 96 -1.29 -8.57 1.46
N GLN A 97 -0.34 -7.73 1.91
CA GLN A 97 -0.57 -6.69 2.89
C GLN A 97 -1.59 -5.66 2.38
N ASN A 98 -1.41 -5.17 1.16
CA ASN A 98 -2.32 -4.22 0.54
C ASN A 98 -3.73 -4.81 0.40
N LYS A 99 -3.83 -6.11 0.10
CA LYS A 99 -5.12 -6.80 0.01
C LYS A 99 -5.83 -6.87 1.36
N ILE A 100 -5.10 -7.14 2.43
CA ILE A 100 -5.64 -7.14 3.80
C ILE A 100 -6.13 -5.74 4.16
N GLU A 101 -5.36 -4.71 3.88
CA GLU A 101 -5.74 -3.31 4.15
C GLU A 101 -6.97 -2.87 3.35
N GLU A 102 -7.05 -3.26 2.07
CA GLU A 102 -8.23 -3.02 1.24
C GLU A 102 -9.49 -3.67 1.82
N LEU A 103 -9.37 -4.95 2.25
CA LEU A 103 -10.48 -5.69 2.85
C LEU A 103 -10.88 -5.07 4.20
N ALA A 104 -9.91 -4.72 5.04
CA ALA A 104 -10.15 -4.04 6.31
C ALA A 104 -10.88 -2.70 6.10
N SER A 105 -10.45 -1.91 5.12
CA SER A 105 -11.10 -0.65 4.76
C SER A 105 -12.54 -0.85 4.25
N LYS A 106 -12.79 -1.91 3.49
CA LYS A 106 -14.17 -2.24 3.06
C LYS A 106 -15.03 -2.65 4.24
N LEU A 107 -14.51 -3.48 5.15
CA LEU A 107 -15.24 -3.93 6.34
C LEU A 107 -15.54 -2.79 7.31
N SER A 108 -14.66 -1.79 7.42
CA SER A 108 -14.87 -0.64 8.32
C SER A 108 -16.15 0.12 8.04
N LYS A 109 -16.66 0.09 6.79
CA LYS A 109 -17.92 0.74 6.39
C LYS A 109 -19.18 0.03 6.94
N TYR A 110 -19.04 -1.24 7.32
CA TYR A 110 -20.16 -2.06 7.81
C TYR A 110 -20.07 -2.35 9.31
N LEU A 111 -18.95 -2.00 9.95
CA LEU A 111 -18.72 -2.24 11.37
C LEU A 111 -18.78 -0.92 12.15
N SER A 112 -19.33 -0.95 13.37
CA SER A 112 -19.18 0.20 14.23
C SER A 112 -17.70 0.48 14.54
N PRO A 113 -17.30 1.75 14.77
CA PRO A 113 -15.90 2.09 15.07
C PRO A 113 -15.31 1.27 16.24
N GLN A 114 -16.14 0.96 17.25
CA GLN A 114 -15.72 0.18 18.40
C GLN A 114 -15.42 -1.28 18.04
N VAL A 115 -16.23 -1.89 17.17
CA VAL A 115 -16.03 -3.27 16.69
C VAL A 115 -14.81 -3.32 15.78
N TYR A 116 -14.67 -2.36 14.89
CA TYR A 116 -13.51 -2.26 14.01
C TYR A 116 -12.20 -2.15 14.81
N SER A 117 -12.10 -1.21 15.75
CA SER A 117 -10.92 -1.04 16.56
C SER A 117 -10.62 -2.29 17.41
N SER A 118 -11.63 -2.95 17.97
CA SER A 118 -11.46 -4.20 18.75
C SER A 118 -10.88 -5.35 17.93
N ILE A 119 -11.22 -5.45 16.65
CA ILE A 119 -10.71 -6.51 15.76
C ILE A 119 -9.28 -6.21 15.28
N PHE A 120 -9.01 -4.95 14.91
CA PHE A 120 -7.77 -4.57 14.22
C PHE A 120 -6.68 -4.02 15.15
N SER A 121 -7.00 -3.60 16.39
CA SER A 121 -5.97 -3.20 17.37
C SER A 121 -5.20 -4.39 17.99
N GLY A 122 -5.65 -5.62 17.73
CA GLY A 122 -5.00 -6.82 18.26
C GLY A 122 -5.13 -6.99 19.79
N GLU A 123 -5.88 -6.12 20.46
CA GLU A 123 -5.91 -6.08 21.92
C GLU A 123 -6.80 -7.15 22.58
N LYS A 124 -7.68 -7.83 21.84
CA LYS A 124 -8.46 -8.96 22.42
C LYS A 124 -8.96 -9.94 21.37
N ASN A 125 -8.90 -11.23 21.69
CA ASN A 125 -9.82 -12.21 21.14
C ASN A 125 -11.25 -11.68 21.34
N VAL A 126 -11.99 -11.53 20.24
CA VAL A 126 -13.40 -11.12 20.29
C VAL A 126 -14.17 -12.20 21.04
N GLN A 127 -14.22 -12.10 22.36
CA GLN A 127 -15.14 -12.88 23.17
C GLN A 127 -16.45 -12.10 23.24
N ILE A 128 -17.55 -12.80 22.98
CA ILE A 128 -18.89 -12.23 23.17
C ILE A 128 -19.11 -12.12 24.68
N GLU A 129 -18.74 -10.96 25.24
CA GLU A 129 -19.03 -10.64 26.64
C GLU A 129 -20.32 -9.80 26.68
N ALA A 130 -21.28 -10.28 27.50
CA ALA A 130 -22.49 -9.54 27.75
C ALA A 130 -22.23 -8.43 28.79
N ASN A 131 -22.08 -7.21 28.33
CA ASN A 131 -21.90 -6.03 29.19
C ASN A 131 -23.21 -5.24 29.29
N ARG A 132 -23.69 -5.01 30.55
CA ARG A 132 -24.83 -4.12 30.78
C ARG A 132 -24.38 -2.67 30.64
N LYS A 133 -24.96 -1.96 29.66
CA LYS A 133 -24.76 -0.51 29.47
C LYS A 133 -26.10 0.21 29.56
N LYS A 134 -26.08 1.43 30.14
CA LYS A 134 -27.23 2.34 30.02
C LYS A 134 -27.12 2.98 28.65
N LEU A 135 -28.14 2.81 27.83
CA LEU A 135 -28.22 3.35 26.50
C LEU A 135 -29.40 4.30 26.39
N THR A 136 -29.20 5.41 25.72
CA THR A 136 -30.32 6.22 25.21
C THR A 136 -30.69 5.67 23.84
N VAL A 137 -31.93 5.25 23.70
CA VAL A 137 -32.46 4.75 22.43
C VAL A 137 -33.28 5.85 21.78
N PHE A 138 -32.92 6.20 20.55
CA PHE A 138 -33.63 7.16 19.74
C PHE A 138 -34.26 6.45 18.55
N PHE A 139 -35.51 6.76 18.27
CA PHE A 139 -36.23 6.26 17.12
C PHE A 139 -36.62 7.45 16.24
N SER A 140 -36.33 7.36 14.98
CA SER A 140 -36.80 8.32 13.97
C SER A 140 -37.41 7.56 12.79
N ASP A 141 -38.37 8.20 12.14
CA ASP A 141 -39.02 7.68 10.94
C ASP A 141 -39.20 8.79 9.94
N ILE A 142 -39.20 8.45 8.66
CA ILE A 142 -39.49 9.40 7.58
C ILE A 142 -40.98 9.45 7.38
N LYS A 143 -41.57 10.61 7.63
CA LYS A 143 -42.98 10.82 7.44
C LYS A 143 -43.40 10.56 5.99
N ASP A 144 -44.49 9.83 5.83
CA ASP A 144 -45.10 9.49 4.53
C ASP A 144 -44.11 8.75 3.58
N PHE A 145 -43.21 7.95 4.12
CA PHE A 145 -42.17 7.23 3.35
C PHE A 145 -42.74 6.36 2.23
N THR A 146 -43.86 5.67 2.49
CA THR A 146 -44.54 4.82 1.48
C THR A 146 -44.99 5.66 0.27
N GLU A 147 -45.56 6.82 0.51
CA GLU A 147 -45.98 7.71 -0.58
C GLU A 147 -44.77 8.30 -1.34
N LEU A 148 -43.68 8.51 -0.65
CA LEU A 148 -42.43 9.00 -1.20
C LEU A 148 -41.77 7.97 -2.10
N THR A 149 -41.81 6.66 -1.72
CA THR A 149 -41.28 5.56 -2.53
C THR A 149 -42.07 5.31 -3.81
N ASP A 150 -43.39 5.59 -3.79
CA ASP A 150 -44.23 5.46 -4.97
C ASP A 150 -44.05 6.58 -5.99
N ARG A 151 -43.51 7.72 -5.57
CA ARG A 151 -43.37 8.94 -6.41
C ARG A 151 -41.96 9.19 -6.91
N LEU A 152 -40.93 8.64 -6.24
CA LEU A 152 -39.54 8.93 -6.57
C LEU A 152 -38.92 7.79 -7.42
N GLU A 153 -38.11 8.20 -8.38
CA GLU A 153 -37.25 7.26 -9.08
C GLU A 153 -36.24 6.59 -8.10
N PRO A 154 -35.86 5.30 -8.31
CA PRO A 154 -35.01 4.54 -7.38
C PRO A 154 -33.69 5.22 -7.04
N GLU A 155 -33.07 5.94 -7.98
CA GLU A 155 -31.82 6.65 -7.80
C GLU A 155 -31.97 7.85 -6.86
N VAL A 156 -33.07 8.59 -7.00
CA VAL A 156 -33.38 9.74 -6.14
C VAL A 156 -33.72 9.29 -4.73
N LEU A 157 -34.51 8.21 -4.61
CA LEU A 157 -34.83 7.60 -3.34
C LEU A 157 -33.57 7.11 -2.60
N SER A 158 -32.67 6.43 -3.32
CA SER A 158 -31.39 5.95 -2.77
C SER A 158 -30.52 7.11 -2.29
N SER A 159 -30.46 8.21 -3.03
CA SER A 159 -29.70 9.40 -2.65
C SER A 159 -30.30 10.06 -1.40
N LEU A 160 -31.63 10.16 -1.32
CA LEU A 160 -32.33 10.70 -0.16
C LEU A 160 -32.07 9.88 1.10
N LEU A 161 -32.20 8.55 1.01
CA LEU A 161 -31.92 7.64 2.12
C LEU A 161 -30.48 7.72 2.59
N ASN A 162 -29.52 7.75 1.69
CA ASN A 162 -28.11 7.90 2.03
C ASN A 162 -27.84 9.23 2.74
N SER A 163 -28.43 10.33 2.28
CA SER A 163 -28.32 11.63 2.94
C SER A 163 -28.91 11.60 4.34
N TYR A 164 -30.11 11.04 4.50
CA TYR A 164 -30.77 10.90 5.80
C TYR A 164 -29.93 10.06 6.77
N LEU A 165 -29.43 8.88 6.34
CA LEU A 165 -28.62 8.00 7.18
C LEU A 165 -27.27 8.63 7.55
N ASN A 166 -26.67 9.42 6.67
CA ASN A 166 -25.43 10.12 6.97
C ASN A 166 -25.60 11.24 8.01
N GLU A 167 -26.76 11.94 7.99
CA GLU A 167 -27.04 12.95 9.00
C GLU A 167 -27.40 12.36 10.37
N MET A 168 -27.88 11.13 10.39
CA MET A 168 -28.30 10.42 11.61
C MET A 168 -27.19 9.61 12.27
N SER A 169 -26.05 9.39 11.61
CA SER A 169 -24.90 8.60 12.11
C SER A 169 -23.78 9.50 12.65
#